data_0a7fdd7f2dbc2ba7e72949577ad75d43
#
_entry.id   0a7fdd7f2dbc2ba7e72949577ad75d43
#
_cell.length_a   1.000
_cell.length_b   1.000
_cell.length_c   1.000
_cell.angle_alpha   90.00
_cell.angle_beta   90.00
_cell.angle_gamma   90.00
#
_symmetry.space_group_name_H-M   'P 1'
#
loop_
_entity.id
_entity.type
_entity.pdbx_description
1 polymer ?
#
loop_
_entity_poly.entity_id
_entity_poly.type
_entity_poly.pdbx_seq_one_letter_code
_entity_poly.pdbx_strand_id
1 'polypeptide(L)'
;IVEAYLNITGFGGNTYGVQSAAQKYFGKPDTSLTPAQAASLMAIVQYPATRNLENPANYAANQARRDVILAAMYAEEYITEAQYETAINTPVNSSFVTISPPRAGCLAGDVYARFFCDYVIKNVENFESLGATPEERNERWRKGGLNVYTTLNMSLQTTAQDRIWEMVPNDEERLELGSASTSVEVPTGRVLTMAQNKIFNDSEEGAGLEATAVNFNTDRPYGGSSGFQVGSTYKIFALIAWLQRGYGLNEVVDASRQELEQAGFLDTCGDGGGPWAGLWEFKNSADLEIPSATVYEATTRSINTAWAAIAEQLDQ
;
A
#
# COMPACT_ATOMS: atom_id res chain seq x y z
N ILE A 1 17.50 19.98 24.01
CA ILE A 1 16.84 19.31 25.16
C ILE A 1 15.33 19.40 25.01
N VAL A 2 14.72 20.60 24.85
CA VAL A 2 13.25 20.78 24.77
C VAL A 2 12.65 20.01 23.60
N GLU A 3 13.24 20.10 22.42
CA GLU A 3 12.78 19.36 21.23
C GLU A 3 12.79 17.84 21.46
N ALA A 4 13.89 17.29 22.00
CA ALA A 4 13.98 15.88 22.32
C ALA A 4 12.90 15.47 23.34
N TYR A 5 12.70 16.28 24.39
CA TYR A 5 11.67 16.04 25.41
C TYR A 5 10.27 16.01 24.80
N LEU A 6 9.92 17.01 23.98
CA LEU A 6 8.60 17.10 23.34
C LEU A 6 8.32 15.94 22.37
N ASN A 7 9.38 15.37 21.76
CA ASN A 7 9.24 14.26 20.81
C ASN A 7 9.10 12.89 21.49
N ILE A 8 9.66 12.71 22.72
CA ILE A 8 9.60 11.40 23.39
C ILE A 8 8.56 11.32 24.51
N THR A 9 8.00 12.47 24.93
CA THR A 9 7.03 12.51 26.02
C THR A 9 5.72 11.84 25.63
N GLY A 10 5.16 11.07 26.60
CA GLY A 10 3.87 10.41 26.45
C GLY A 10 2.70 11.33 26.81
N PHE A 11 1.72 11.43 25.92
CA PHE A 11 0.51 12.25 26.07
C PHE A 11 -0.75 11.40 26.32
N GLY A 12 -0.62 10.17 26.82
CA GLY A 12 -1.73 9.24 27.07
C GLY A 12 -2.13 8.44 25.83
N GLY A 13 -2.84 7.32 26.02
CA GLY A 13 -3.36 6.47 24.96
C GLY A 13 -2.30 6.02 23.94
N ASN A 14 -1.10 5.63 24.41
CA ASN A 14 0.06 5.26 23.58
C ASN A 14 0.50 6.35 22.57
N THR A 15 0.18 7.61 22.85
CA THR A 15 0.58 8.75 22.01
C THR A 15 1.86 9.37 22.53
N TYR A 16 2.90 9.35 21.71
CA TYR A 16 4.21 9.94 22.01
C TYR A 16 4.52 11.06 21.03
N GLY A 17 5.12 12.13 21.55
CA GLY A 17 5.47 13.32 20.79
C GLY A 17 4.34 14.35 20.67
N VAL A 18 4.70 15.64 20.76
CA VAL A 18 3.74 16.75 20.77
C VAL A 18 2.96 16.88 19.48
N GLN A 19 3.59 16.62 18.33
CA GLN A 19 2.94 16.66 17.01
C GLN A 19 1.83 15.60 16.92
N SER A 20 2.13 14.36 17.35
CA SER A 20 1.14 13.27 17.36
C SER A 20 -0.01 13.57 18.32
N ALA A 21 0.29 14.16 19.47
CA ALA A 21 -0.71 14.57 20.45
C ALA A 21 -1.62 15.72 19.92
N ALA A 22 -1.03 16.71 19.26
CA ALA A 22 -1.78 17.79 18.63
C ALA A 22 -2.73 17.27 17.55
N GLN A 23 -2.25 16.36 16.72
CA GLN A 23 -3.07 15.72 15.69
C GLN A 23 -4.18 14.86 16.31
N LYS A 24 -3.87 14.06 17.33
CA LYS A 24 -4.85 13.18 17.99
C LYS A 24 -5.95 13.95 18.69
N TYR A 25 -5.60 14.96 19.50
CA TYR A 25 -6.55 15.62 20.37
C TYR A 25 -7.22 16.85 19.76
N PHE A 26 -6.65 17.42 18.70
CA PHE A 26 -7.15 18.65 18.07
C PHE A 26 -7.23 18.60 16.55
N GLY A 27 -6.78 17.52 15.89
CA GLY A 27 -6.84 17.36 14.43
C GLY A 27 -6.00 18.36 13.64
N LYS A 28 -4.95 18.94 14.26
CA LYS A 28 -4.09 19.98 13.65
C LYS A 28 -2.63 19.82 14.03
N PRO A 29 -1.68 20.42 13.26
CA PRO A 29 -0.27 20.40 13.60
C PRO A 29 0.00 21.19 14.90
N ASP A 30 1.06 20.82 15.62
CA ASP A 30 1.49 21.45 16.86
C ASP A 30 1.75 22.96 16.72
N THR A 31 2.25 23.39 15.55
CA THR A 31 2.50 24.80 15.21
C THR A 31 1.23 25.64 15.11
N SER A 32 0.05 25.01 15.03
CA SER A 32 -1.25 25.68 14.91
C SER A 32 -2.09 25.61 16.19
N LEU A 33 -1.49 25.15 17.30
CA LEU A 33 -2.18 25.09 18.59
C LEU A 33 -2.39 26.49 19.17
N THR A 34 -3.56 26.70 19.77
CA THR A 34 -3.80 27.87 20.61
C THR A 34 -3.07 27.72 21.95
N PRO A 35 -2.80 28.80 22.71
CA PRO A 35 -2.23 28.69 24.06
C PRO A 35 -3.02 27.73 24.97
N ALA A 36 -4.35 27.75 24.91
CA ALA A 36 -5.21 26.84 25.65
C ALA A 36 -4.96 25.37 25.28
N GLN A 37 -4.82 25.06 23.99
CA GLN A 37 -4.57 23.71 23.48
C GLN A 37 -3.17 23.23 23.85
N ALA A 38 -2.15 24.07 23.65
CA ALA A 38 -0.77 23.74 24.01
C ALA A 38 -0.63 23.47 25.52
N ALA A 39 -1.20 24.32 26.36
CA ALA A 39 -1.20 24.13 27.81
C ALA A 39 -1.99 22.88 28.25
N SER A 40 -3.09 22.54 27.55
CA SER A 40 -3.85 21.30 27.79
C SER A 40 -3.03 20.04 27.47
N LEU A 41 -2.23 20.03 26.38
CA LEU A 41 -1.32 18.93 26.10
C LEU A 41 -0.27 18.80 27.22
N MET A 42 0.37 19.90 27.62
CA MET A 42 1.35 19.88 28.70
C MET A 42 0.74 19.47 30.05
N ALA A 43 -0.53 19.71 30.28
CA ALA A 43 -1.25 19.25 31.47
C ALA A 43 -1.33 17.72 31.56
N ILE A 44 -1.29 17.01 30.43
CA ILE A 44 -1.36 15.54 30.37
C ILE A 44 -0.07 14.90 30.89
N VAL A 45 1.08 15.50 30.58
CA VAL A 45 2.41 14.89 30.73
C VAL A 45 2.68 14.33 32.14
N GLN A 46 2.26 15.05 33.17
CA GLN A 46 2.51 14.65 34.56
C GLN A 46 1.69 13.43 35.00
N TYR A 47 0.44 13.35 34.55
CA TYR A 47 -0.50 12.25 34.89
C TYR A 47 -1.33 11.85 33.66
N PRO A 48 -0.71 11.13 32.69
CA PRO A 48 -1.38 10.83 31.41
C PRO A 48 -2.69 10.02 31.56
N ALA A 49 -2.77 9.17 32.56
CA ALA A 49 -3.97 8.33 32.78
C ALA A 49 -5.19 9.15 33.20
N THR A 50 -5.01 10.20 34.00
CA THR A 50 -6.11 10.98 34.61
C THR A 50 -6.31 12.36 34.02
N ARG A 51 -5.46 12.78 33.07
CA ARG A 51 -5.52 14.10 32.43
C ARG A 51 -5.53 14.02 30.90
N ASN A 52 -5.49 12.81 30.29
CA ASN A 52 -5.65 12.70 28.84
C ASN A 52 -7.04 13.17 28.41
N LEU A 53 -7.13 13.60 27.16
CA LEU A 53 -8.35 14.18 26.60
C LEU A 53 -9.23 13.15 25.85
N GLU A 54 -8.86 11.86 25.85
CA GLU A 54 -9.69 10.79 25.26
C GLU A 54 -10.94 10.51 26.10
N ASN A 55 -10.80 10.63 27.43
CA ASN A 55 -11.88 10.38 28.35
C ASN A 55 -12.48 11.70 28.85
N PRO A 56 -13.73 12.02 28.55
CA PRO A 56 -14.42 13.22 29.05
C PRO A 56 -14.38 13.39 30.59
N ALA A 57 -14.30 12.28 31.36
CA ALA A 57 -14.16 12.34 32.80
C ALA A 57 -12.87 13.04 33.27
N ASN A 58 -11.86 13.13 32.40
CA ASN A 58 -10.58 13.76 32.69
C ASN A 58 -10.57 15.27 32.39
N TYR A 59 -11.59 15.82 31.73
CA TYR A 59 -11.57 17.20 31.26
C TYR A 59 -11.38 18.21 32.41
N ALA A 60 -12.09 18.03 33.50
CA ALA A 60 -11.96 18.92 34.64
C ALA A 60 -10.54 18.90 35.28
N ALA A 61 -9.93 17.70 35.38
CA ALA A 61 -8.57 17.55 35.88
C ALA A 61 -7.52 18.13 34.91
N ASN A 62 -7.74 17.99 33.62
CA ASN A 62 -6.91 18.61 32.59
C ASN A 62 -7.02 20.14 32.67
N GLN A 63 -8.23 20.68 32.71
CA GLN A 63 -8.48 22.12 32.78
C GLN A 63 -7.82 22.74 34.01
N ALA A 64 -7.99 22.16 35.19
CA ALA A 64 -7.37 22.66 36.41
C ALA A 64 -5.83 22.76 36.31
N ARG A 65 -5.18 21.76 35.69
CA ARG A 65 -3.72 21.80 35.49
C ARG A 65 -3.32 22.74 34.35
N ARG A 66 -4.09 22.79 33.26
CA ARG A 66 -3.90 23.75 32.17
C ARG A 66 -3.90 25.19 32.67
N ASP A 67 -4.83 25.53 33.55
CA ASP A 67 -5.00 26.88 34.06
C ASP A 67 -3.78 27.31 34.87
N VAL A 68 -3.17 26.40 35.64
CA VAL A 68 -1.90 26.66 36.31
C VAL A 68 -0.75 26.92 35.34
N ILE A 69 -0.72 26.16 34.22
CA ILE A 69 0.30 26.33 33.18
C ILE A 69 0.11 27.68 32.48
N LEU A 70 -1.13 28.05 32.12
CA LEU A 70 -1.46 29.34 31.50
C LEU A 70 -1.06 30.53 32.42
N ALA A 71 -1.30 30.43 33.72
CA ALA A 71 -0.92 31.45 34.66
C ALA A 71 0.61 31.62 34.73
N ALA A 72 1.36 30.52 34.71
CA ALA A 72 2.82 30.55 34.65
C ALA A 72 3.31 31.14 33.30
N MET A 73 2.71 30.77 32.19
CA MET A 73 3.05 31.33 30.86
C MET A 73 2.83 32.86 30.82
N TYR A 74 1.76 33.34 31.43
CA TYR A 74 1.49 34.77 31.53
C TYR A 74 2.47 35.49 32.47
N ALA A 75 2.74 34.93 33.64
CA ALA A 75 3.67 35.49 34.60
C ALA A 75 5.10 35.61 34.06
N GLU A 76 5.53 34.69 33.21
CA GLU A 76 6.83 34.68 32.54
C GLU A 76 6.81 35.39 31.16
N GLU A 77 5.74 36.12 30.85
CA GLU A 77 5.56 36.93 29.63
C GLU A 77 5.64 36.12 28.31
N TYR A 78 5.40 34.79 28.32
CA TYR A 78 5.30 33.96 27.10
C TYR A 78 4.01 34.17 26.31
N ILE A 79 2.96 34.67 26.99
CA ILE A 79 1.69 35.02 26.37
C ILE A 79 1.23 36.39 26.88
N THR A 80 0.53 37.11 26.00
CA THR A 80 -0.07 38.41 26.36
C THR A 80 -1.26 38.26 27.29
N GLU A 81 -1.65 39.32 28.00
CA GLU A 81 -2.89 39.35 28.84
C GLU A 81 -4.15 38.93 28.04
N ALA A 82 -4.32 39.45 26.83
CA ALA A 82 -5.43 39.08 25.98
C ALA A 82 -5.45 37.60 25.60
N GLN A 83 -4.27 37.02 25.34
CA GLN A 83 -4.13 35.59 25.08
C GLN A 83 -4.43 34.76 26.32
N TYR A 84 -3.96 35.20 27.49
CA TYR A 84 -4.24 34.56 28.79
C TYR A 84 -5.73 34.55 29.07
N GLU A 85 -6.38 35.72 29.02
CA GLU A 85 -7.82 35.82 29.23
C GLU A 85 -8.65 34.95 28.30
N THR A 86 -8.29 34.95 27.02
CA THR A 86 -8.97 34.09 26.04
C THR A 86 -8.77 32.61 26.38
N ALA A 87 -7.56 32.21 26.73
CA ALA A 87 -7.23 30.83 27.00
C ALA A 87 -7.82 30.28 28.28
N ILE A 88 -7.82 31.08 29.36
CA ILE A 88 -8.33 30.67 30.68
C ILE A 88 -9.88 30.55 30.66
N ASN A 89 -10.56 31.37 29.85
CA ASN A 89 -12.01 31.34 29.69
C ASN A 89 -12.48 30.29 28.66
N THR A 90 -11.60 29.61 27.98
CA THR A 90 -11.92 28.52 27.04
C THR A 90 -12.13 27.22 27.82
N PRO A 91 -13.35 26.64 27.92
CA PRO A 91 -13.59 25.42 28.69
C PRO A 91 -12.98 24.19 27.97
N VAL A 92 -12.47 23.24 28.75
CA VAL A 92 -12.09 21.91 28.23
C VAL A 92 -13.34 21.03 28.21
N ASN A 93 -13.88 20.82 27.03
CA ASN A 93 -15.11 20.05 26.80
C ASN A 93 -15.06 19.36 25.42
N SER A 94 -16.14 18.69 25.04
CA SER A 94 -16.24 17.97 23.77
C SER A 94 -16.17 18.87 22.52
N SER A 95 -16.40 20.18 22.63
CA SER A 95 -16.24 21.13 21.52
C SER A 95 -14.79 21.66 21.43
N PHE A 96 -14.04 21.61 22.54
CA PHE A 96 -12.62 21.98 22.58
C PHE A 96 -11.71 20.85 22.06
N VAL A 97 -12.13 19.60 22.27
CA VAL A 97 -11.36 18.39 21.91
C VAL A 97 -11.96 17.77 20.64
N THR A 98 -11.14 17.56 19.63
CA THR A 98 -11.51 16.84 18.42
C THR A 98 -10.64 15.59 18.33
N ILE A 99 -11.12 14.47 18.86
CA ILE A 99 -10.36 13.22 18.79
C ILE A 99 -10.29 12.76 17.34
N SER A 100 -9.06 12.75 16.83
CA SER A 100 -8.75 12.15 15.53
C SER A 100 -7.90 10.91 15.80
N PRO A 101 -8.33 9.72 15.41
CA PRO A 101 -7.49 8.54 15.54
C PRO A 101 -6.19 8.80 14.79
N PRO A 102 -5.03 8.49 15.38
CA PRO A 102 -3.76 8.68 14.70
C PRO A 102 -3.76 7.79 13.46
N ARG A 103 -3.62 8.40 12.30
CA ARG A 103 -3.28 7.65 11.10
C ARG A 103 -1.84 7.19 11.28
N ALA A 104 -1.67 5.90 11.54
CA ALA A 104 -0.37 5.27 11.70
C ALA A 104 0.03 4.59 10.38
N GLY A 105 1.32 4.31 10.23
CA GLY A 105 1.79 3.57 9.06
C GLY A 105 1.48 4.28 7.74
N CYS A 106 1.20 3.49 6.70
CA CYS A 106 0.97 4.00 5.36
C CYS A 106 -0.33 4.82 5.21
N LEU A 107 -1.31 4.64 6.10
CA LEU A 107 -2.52 5.46 6.13
C LEU A 107 -2.23 6.94 6.45
N ALA A 108 -1.12 7.25 7.13
CA ALA A 108 -0.69 8.62 7.39
C ALA A 108 -0.10 9.32 6.16
N GLY A 109 0.32 8.54 5.17
CA GLY A 109 0.94 9.04 3.95
C GLY A 109 -0.07 9.56 2.93
N ASP A 110 0.48 10.15 1.87
CA ASP A 110 -0.27 10.58 0.69
C ASP A 110 -1.10 9.41 0.13
N VAL A 111 -2.37 9.65 -0.16
CA VAL A 111 -3.32 8.63 -0.64
C VAL A 111 -2.81 7.90 -1.90
N TYR A 112 -2.11 8.60 -2.77
CA TYR A 112 -1.51 8.04 -3.99
C TYR A 112 -0.34 7.10 -3.72
N ALA A 113 0.37 7.27 -2.59
CA ALA A 113 1.58 6.53 -2.27
C ALA A 113 1.37 5.34 -1.31
N ARG A 114 0.17 5.13 -0.79
CA ARG A 114 -0.07 4.18 0.31
C ARG A 114 0.26 2.73 -0.04
N PHE A 115 -0.12 2.25 -1.22
CA PHE A 115 0.24 0.90 -1.66
C PHE A 115 1.74 0.72 -1.84
N PHE A 116 2.42 1.74 -2.37
CA PHE A 116 3.87 1.70 -2.48
C PHE A 116 4.54 1.76 -1.10
N CYS A 117 4.01 2.56 -0.17
CA CYS A 117 4.47 2.59 1.23
C CYS A 117 4.37 1.21 1.89
N ASP A 118 3.23 0.53 1.75
CA ASP A 118 3.02 -0.82 2.27
C ASP A 118 3.99 -1.83 1.64
N TYR A 119 4.20 -1.74 0.35
CA TYR A 119 5.19 -2.55 -0.36
C TYR A 119 6.62 -2.33 0.18
N VAL A 120 7.02 -1.08 0.44
CA VAL A 120 8.33 -0.78 1.05
C VAL A 120 8.45 -1.43 2.43
N ILE A 121 7.42 -1.31 3.28
CA ILE A 121 7.42 -1.90 4.63
C ILE A 121 7.56 -3.43 4.57
N LYS A 122 6.82 -4.08 3.68
CA LYS A 122 6.85 -5.54 3.51
C LYS A 122 8.15 -6.05 2.88
N ASN A 123 8.95 -5.16 2.29
CA ASN A 123 10.26 -5.48 1.73
C ASN A 123 11.44 -5.18 2.67
N VAL A 124 11.21 -4.75 3.90
CA VAL A 124 12.26 -4.39 4.86
C VAL A 124 13.30 -5.51 5.04
N GLU A 125 12.85 -6.77 5.03
CA GLU A 125 13.72 -7.95 5.14
C GLU A 125 14.71 -8.10 3.97
N ASN A 126 14.46 -7.45 2.85
CA ASN A 126 15.31 -7.45 1.66
C ASN A 126 16.32 -6.27 1.63
N PHE A 127 16.24 -5.32 2.57
CA PHE A 127 17.12 -4.15 2.58
C PHE A 127 18.42 -4.43 3.35
N GLU A 128 19.41 -5.00 2.67
CA GLU A 128 20.71 -5.37 3.23
C GLU A 128 21.43 -4.23 3.98
N SER A 129 21.18 -2.99 3.59
CA SER A 129 21.72 -1.79 4.27
C SER A 129 21.25 -1.62 5.71
N LEU A 130 20.20 -2.31 6.15
CA LEU A 130 19.65 -2.24 7.49
C LEU A 130 20.26 -3.28 8.45
N GLY A 131 20.87 -4.35 7.94
CA GLY A 131 21.49 -5.40 8.75
C GLY A 131 21.86 -6.63 7.96
N ALA A 132 22.65 -7.52 8.55
CA ALA A 132 23.11 -8.74 7.91
C ALA A 132 21.97 -9.79 7.79
N THR A 133 21.08 -9.85 8.75
CA THR A 133 19.98 -10.80 8.78
C THR A 133 18.59 -10.09 8.67
N PRO A 134 17.54 -10.80 8.24
CA PRO A 134 16.17 -10.26 8.23
C PRO A 134 15.71 -9.75 9.60
N GLU A 135 16.09 -10.42 10.69
CA GLU A 135 15.75 -10.04 12.05
C GLU A 135 16.39 -8.70 12.44
N GLU A 136 17.68 -8.51 12.12
CA GLU A 136 18.41 -7.25 12.35
C GLU A 136 17.78 -6.11 11.55
N ARG A 137 17.38 -6.36 10.29
CA ARG A 137 16.73 -5.39 9.41
C ARG A 137 15.39 -4.93 9.98
N ASN A 138 14.57 -5.87 10.43
CA ASN A 138 13.30 -5.59 11.08
C ASN A 138 13.49 -4.84 12.40
N GLU A 139 14.48 -5.21 13.21
CA GLU A 139 14.81 -4.50 14.45
C GLU A 139 15.26 -3.07 14.18
N ARG A 140 16.13 -2.88 13.19
CA ARG A 140 16.61 -1.54 12.79
C ARG A 140 15.48 -0.66 12.28
N TRP A 141 14.56 -1.24 11.49
CA TRP A 141 13.35 -0.56 11.03
C TRP A 141 12.46 -0.10 12.18
N ARG A 142 12.16 -1.01 13.12
CA ARG A 142 11.31 -0.71 14.30
C ARG A 142 11.91 0.36 15.24
N LYS A 143 13.22 0.45 15.32
CA LYS A 143 13.91 1.51 16.07
C LYS A 143 13.65 2.90 15.48
N GLY A 144 13.28 2.98 14.22
CA GLY A 144 12.96 4.22 13.54
C GLY A 144 14.15 5.16 13.33
N GLY A 145 13.84 6.44 13.11
CA GLY A 145 14.86 7.47 12.85
C GLY A 145 15.52 7.31 11.47
N LEU A 146 14.85 6.66 10.52
CA LEU A 146 15.32 6.43 9.17
C LEU A 146 14.68 7.43 8.19
N ASN A 147 15.50 7.96 7.29
CA ASN A 147 15.01 8.63 6.09
C ASN A 147 15.08 7.62 4.93
N VAL A 148 13.93 7.20 4.43
CA VAL A 148 13.83 6.21 3.37
C VAL A 148 13.57 6.92 2.04
N TYR A 149 14.57 6.94 1.17
CA TYR A 149 14.44 7.48 -0.18
C TYR A 149 14.03 6.37 -1.13
N THR A 150 12.91 6.56 -1.81
CA THR A 150 12.32 5.56 -2.69
C THR A 150 12.42 5.94 -4.16
N THR A 151 12.08 5.01 -5.03
CA THR A 151 12.05 5.21 -6.48
C THR A 151 10.72 5.75 -7.00
N LEU A 152 9.71 5.90 -6.12
CA LEU A 152 8.39 6.38 -6.50
C LEU A 152 8.46 7.78 -7.11
N ASN A 153 7.95 7.92 -8.33
CA ASN A 153 7.81 9.21 -8.98
C ASN A 153 6.39 9.74 -8.77
N MET A 154 6.21 10.67 -7.85
CA MET A 154 4.88 11.16 -7.46
C MET A 154 4.09 11.78 -8.62
N SER A 155 4.74 12.43 -9.58
CA SER A 155 4.04 12.98 -10.74
C SER A 155 3.47 11.90 -11.65
N LEU A 156 4.25 10.84 -11.91
CA LEU A 156 3.78 9.68 -12.66
C LEU A 156 2.74 8.88 -11.87
N GLN A 157 2.96 8.72 -10.56
CA GLN A 157 2.06 8.02 -9.65
C GLN A 157 0.67 8.65 -9.65
N THR A 158 0.59 9.96 -9.46
CA THR A 158 -0.68 10.70 -9.48
C THR A 158 -1.39 10.51 -10.81
N THR A 159 -0.67 10.67 -11.92
CA THR A 159 -1.25 10.47 -13.26
C THR A 159 -1.76 9.04 -13.46
N ALA A 160 -0.98 8.02 -13.08
CA ALA A 160 -1.38 6.63 -13.23
C ALA A 160 -2.61 6.30 -12.38
N GLN A 161 -2.63 6.77 -11.13
CA GLN A 161 -3.73 6.53 -10.20
C GLN A 161 -5.02 7.21 -10.65
N ASP A 162 -4.97 8.48 -11.06
CA ASP A 162 -6.13 9.21 -11.56
C ASP A 162 -6.73 8.53 -12.78
N ARG A 163 -5.89 8.05 -13.71
CA ARG A 163 -6.35 7.33 -14.90
C ARG A 163 -6.99 5.98 -14.57
N ILE A 164 -6.46 5.26 -13.59
CA ILE A 164 -7.09 4.00 -13.16
C ILE A 164 -8.46 4.28 -12.54
N TRP A 165 -8.60 5.26 -11.66
CA TRP A 165 -9.89 5.61 -11.06
C TRP A 165 -10.92 6.11 -12.08
N GLU A 166 -10.47 6.86 -13.10
CA GLU A 166 -11.33 7.32 -14.20
C GLU A 166 -11.85 6.16 -15.05
N MET A 167 -10.98 5.17 -15.35
CA MET A 167 -11.29 4.11 -16.31
C MET A 167 -11.89 2.86 -15.67
N VAL A 168 -11.57 2.60 -14.40
CA VAL A 168 -12.02 1.44 -13.64
C VAL A 168 -12.45 1.91 -12.24
N PRO A 169 -13.71 2.38 -12.11
CA PRO A 169 -14.23 2.87 -10.84
C PRO A 169 -14.11 1.83 -9.71
N ASN A 170 -13.79 2.29 -8.51
CA ASN A 170 -13.61 1.43 -7.34
C ASN A 170 -14.93 1.04 -6.65
N ASP A 171 -16.02 1.72 -7.00
CA ASP A 171 -17.38 1.59 -6.46
C ASP A 171 -18.34 0.79 -7.35
N GLU A 172 -17.84 0.17 -8.44
CA GLU A 172 -18.66 -0.67 -9.31
C GLU A 172 -19.07 -1.98 -8.62
N GLU A 173 -20.33 -2.04 -8.17
CA GLU A 173 -20.86 -3.15 -7.37
C GLU A 173 -21.14 -4.41 -8.21
N ARG A 174 -21.51 -4.23 -9.46
CA ARG A 174 -22.00 -5.32 -10.33
C ARG A 174 -20.91 -6.34 -10.71
N LEU A 175 -19.69 -5.85 -10.95
CA LEU A 175 -18.59 -6.66 -11.49
C LEU A 175 -17.41 -6.78 -10.51
N GLU A 176 -17.39 -6.02 -9.41
CA GLU A 176 -16.30 -5.97 -8.43
C GLU A 176 -14.91 -5.87 -9.09
N LEU A 177 -14.77 -4.92 -10.02
CA LEU A 177 -13.60 -4.80 -10.88
C LEU A 177 -12.33 -4.56 -10.09
N GLY A 178 -11.28 -5.30 -10.44
CA GLY A 178 -9.91 -5.08 -10.02
C GLY A 178 -9.04 -4.63 -11.19
N SER A 179 -8.22 -3.60 -10.98
CA SER A 179 -7.22 -3.15 -11.93
C SER A 179 -5.98 -2.69 -11.21
N ALA A 180 -4.81 -3.05 -11.74
CA ALA A 180 -3.52 -2.67 -11.18
C ALA A 180 -2.52 -2.34 -12.29
N SER A 181 -1.61 -1.41 -12.03
CA SER A 181 -0.58 -0.99 -12.96
C SER A 181 0.70 -0.63 -12.23
N THR A 182 1.80 -1.24 -12.63
CA THR A 182 3.15 -0.94 -12.15
C THR A 182 4.00 -0.47 -13.32
N SER A 183 4.68 0.68 -13.17
CA SER A 183 5.67 1.14 -14.13
C SER A 183 7.07 0.87 -13.60
N VAL A 184 7.88 0.19 -14.41
CA VAL A 184 9.26 -0.16 -14.09
C VAL A 184 10.21 0.49 -15.09
N GLU A 185 11.24 1.16 -14.58
CA GLU A 185 12.25 1.80 -15.39
C GLU A 185 13.20 0.76 -16.00
N VAL A 186 13.31 0.77 -17.31
CA VAL A 186 14.29 -0.04 -18.05
C VAL A 186 15.56 0.82 -18.26
N PRO A 187 16.76 0.35 -17.96
CA PRO A 187 17.24 -0.97 -17.56
C PRO A 187 17.46 -1.14 -16.04
N THR A 188 17.04 -0.22 -15.19
CA THR A 188 17.41 -0.19 -13.76
C THR A 188 16.55 -1.12 -12.90
N GLY A 189 15.35 -1.49 -13.36
CA GLY A 189 14.37 -2.26 -12.60
C GLY A 189 13.66 -1.44 -11.50
N ARG A 190 13.83 -0.12 -11.44
CA ARG A 190 13.19 0.73 -10.44
C ARG A 190 11.69 0.80 -10.65
N VAL A 191 10.92 0.53 -9.61
CA VAL A 191 9.47 0.75 -9.62
C VAL A 191 9.19 2.24 -9.48
N LEU A 192 8.63 2.85 -10.52
CA LEU A 192 8.33 4.28 -10.58
C LEU A 192 6.90 4.61 -10.17
N THR A 193 5.96 3.69 -10.43
CA THR A 193 4.55 3.82 -10.04
C THR A 193 4.02 2.47 -9.57
N MET A 194 3.03 2.52 -8.68
CA MET A 194 2.27 1.37 -8.21
C MET A 194 0.85 1.82 -7.91
N ALA A 195 -0.03 1.66 -8.88
CA ALA A 195 -1.39 2.15 -8.84
C ALA A 195 -2.41 1.01 -8.96
N GLN A 196 -3.56 1.15 -8.33
CA GLN A 196 -4.70 0.23 -8.48
C GLN A 196 -6.01 0.95 -8.24
N ASN A 197 -7.14 0.37 -8.71
CA ASN A 197 -8.42 1.04 -8.59
C ASN A 197 -8.96 1.10 -7.16
N LYS A 198 -8.62 0.17 -6.28
CA LYS A 198 -9.04 0.20 -4.87
C LYS A 198 -8.20 1.19 -4.06
N ILE A 199 -8.80 1.77 -3.02
CA ILE A 199 -8.13 2.66 -2.07
C ILE A 199 -7.43 1.80 -1.01
N PHE A 200 -6.21 2.16 -0.63
CA PHE A 200 -5.51 1.44 0.44
C PHE A 200 -6.14 1.72 1.80
N ASN A 201 -6.55 0.67 2.48
CA ASN A 201 -6.98 0.72 3.86
C ASN A 201 -6.71 -0.62 4.54
N ASP A 202 -5.84 -0.62 5.55
CA ASP A 202 -5.46 -1.77 6.37
C ASP A 202 -6.10 -1.74 7.78
N SER A 203 -7.05 -0.81 8.03
CA SER A 203 -7.79 -0.79 9.28
C SER A 203 -8.92 -1.82 9.29
N GLU A 204 -9.28 -2.33 10.47
CA GLU A 204 -10.40 -3.27 10.64
C GLU A 204 -11.75 -2.70 10.16
N GLU A 205 -11.90 -1.37 10.17
CA GLU A 205 -13.12 -0.66 9.75
C GLU A 205 -13.17 -0.41 8.24
N GLY A 206 -12.06 -0.61 7.53
CA GLY A 206 -11.87 -0.14 6.16
C GLY A 206 -12.17 -1.13 5.04
N ALA A 207 -12.67 -2.32 5.36
CA ALA A 207 -13.00 -3.33 4.36
C ALA A 207 -14.37 -3.05 3.72
N GLY A 208 -14.44 -2.02 2.88
CA GLY A 208 -15.58 -1.77 1.99
C GLY A 208 -15.25 -2.15 0.56
N LEU A 209 -16.24 -2.09 -0.32
CA LEU A 209 -16.09 -2.36 -1.76
C LEU A 209 -14.98 -1.51 -2.41
N GLU A 210 -14.85 -0.26 -1.97
CA GLU A 210 -13.93 0.73 -2.54
C GLU A 210 -12.48 0.59 -2.05
N ALA A 211 -12.25 -0.11 -0.92
CA ALA A 211 -10.97 -0.13 -0.23
C ALA A 211 -10.47 -1.55 0.04
N THR A 212 -9.16 -1.70 0.14
CA THR A 212 -8.52 -2.98 0.47
C THR A 212 -7.11 -2.77 1.03
N ALA A 213 -6.65 -3.71 1.86
CA ALA A 213 -5.25 -3.84 2.23
C ALA A 213 -4.43 -4.65 1.20
N VAL A 214 -5.12 -5.33 0.25
CA VAL A 214 -4.45 -6.17 -0.75
C VAL A 214 -3.85 -5.29 -1.86
N ASN A 215 -2.55 -5.41 -2.03
CA ASN A 215 -1.83 -4.75 -3.12
C ASN A 215 -1.83 -5.68 -4.35
N PHE A 216 -2.66 -5.37 -5.34
CA PHE A 216 -2.79 -6.16 -6.56
C PHE A 216 -1.57 -6.10 -7.49
N ASN A 217 -0.64 -5.17 -7.24
CA ASN A 217 0.60 -5.04 -8.01
C ASN A 217 1.70 -6.02 -7.58
N THR A 218 1.49 -6.80 -6.52
CA THR A 218 2.51 -7.65 -5.91
C THR A 218 2.01 -9.07 -5.77
N ASP A 219 2.91 -9.98 -5.44
CA ASP A 219 2.59 -11.33 -5.02
C ASP A 219 2.19 -11.40 -3.53
N ARG A 220 1.82 -12.59 -3.09
CA ARG A 220 1.26 -12.83 -1.76
C ARG A 220 2.15 -12.37 -0.60
N PRO A 221 3.48 -12.64 -0.59
CA PRO A 221 4.36 -12.19 0.51
C PRO A 221 4.42 -10.68 0.68
N TYR A 222 4.32 -9.92 -0.40
CA TYR A 222 4.54 -8.47 -0.41
C TYR A 222 3.28 -7.61 -0.50
N GLY A 223 2.13 -8.21 -0.66
CA GLY A 223 0.89 -7.43 -0.74
C GLY A 223 -0.38 -8.23 -0.55
N GLY A 224 -0.29 -9.55 -0.33
CA GLY A 224 -1.45 -10.40 -0.09
C GLY A 224 -2.23 -10.80 -1.33
N SER A 225 -1.82 -10.37 -2.53
CA SER A 225 -2.48 -10.74 -3.78
C SER A 225 -2.21 -12.20 -4.15
N SER A 226 -3.23 -12.90 -4.62
CA SER A 226 -3.09 -14.21 -5.28
C SER A 226 -2.80 -14.09 -6.77
N GLY A 227 -2.59 -12.88 -7.26
CA GLY A 227 -2.33 -12.59 -8.66
C GLY A 227 -3.57 -12.49 -9.53
N PHE A 228 -3.35 -12.23 -10.81
CA PHE A 228 -4.37 -12.22 -11.85
C PHE A 228 -4.11 -13.36 -12.82
N GLN A 229 -5.17 -13.83 -13.44
CA GLN A 229 -5.03 -14.76 -14.53
C GLN A 229 -4.27 -14.10 -15.70
N VAL A 230 -3.10 -14.64 -16.02
CA VAL A 230 -2.17 -14.02 -16.98
C VAL A 230 -2.68 -14.02 -18.42
N GLY A 231 -3.57 -14.97 -18.75
CA GLY A 231 -4.15 -15.09 -20.07
C GLY A 231 -3.10 -15.16 -21.19
N SER A 232 -3.38 -14.53 -22.32
CA SER A 232 -2.49 -14.52 -23.48
C SER A 232 -1.14 -13.82 -23.29
N THR A 233 -0.95 -13.08 -22.22
CA THR A 233 0.36 -12.50 -21.91
C THR A 233 1.42 -13.57 -21.65
N TYR A 234 0.99 -14.77 -21.21
CA TYR A 234 1.89 -15.91 -21.03
C TYR A 234 2.56 -16.38 -22.32
N LYS A 235 1.92 -16.19 -23.48
CA LYS A 235 2.45 -16.60 -24.79
C LYS A 235 3.82 -16.00 -25.12
N ILE A 236 4.17 -14.84 -24.55
CA ILE A 236 5.48 -14.23 -24.75
C ILE A 236 6.62 -15.10 -24.14
N PHE A 237 6.36 -15.74 -23.00
CA PHE A 237 7.34 -16.63 -22.39
C PHE A 237 7.53 -17.91 -23.20
N ALA A 238 6.46 -18.47 -23.74
CA ALA A 238 6.54 -19.58 -24.66
C ALA A 238 7.26 -19.21 -25.97
N LEU A 239 7.05 -17.97 -26.47
CA LEU A 239 7.81 -17.47 -27.63
C LEU A 239 9.32 -17.35 -27.34
N ILE A 240 9.69 -16.89 -26.16
CA ILE A 240 11.11 -16.83 -25.75
C ILE A 240 11.70 -18.25 -25.73
N ALA A 241 11.01 -19.21 -25.13
CA ALA A 241 11.45 -20.61 -25.10
C ALA A 241 11.57 -21.21 -26.52
N TRP A 242 10.63 -20.92 -27.41
CA TRP A 242 10.66 -21.29 -28.81
C TRP A 242 11.94 -20.81 -29.53
N LEU A 243 12.22 -19.52 -29.38
CA LEU A 243 13.42 -18.91 -29.99
C LEU A 243 14.73 -19.44 -29.36
N GLN A 244 14.75 -19.68 -28.05
CA GLN A 244 15.91 -20.25 -27.35
C GLN A 244 16.22 -21.68 -27.81
N ARG A 245 15.22 -22.46 -28.22
CA ARG A 245 15.42 -23.79 -28.84
C ARG A 245 15.88 -23.72 -30.30
N GLY A 246 16.03 -22.52 -30.85
CA GLY A 246 16.52 -22.31 -32.21
C GLY A 246 15.42 -22.33 -33.29
N TYR A 247 14.18 -22.39 -32.91
CA TYR A 247 13.06 -22.30 -33.84
C TYR A 247 12.83 -20.88 -34.33
N GLY A 248 12.31 -20.74 -35.55
CA GLY A 248 12.08 -19.45 -36.20
C GLY A 248 10.64 -18.95 -36.11
N LEU A 249 10.43 -17.65 -36.35
CA LEU A 249 9.09 -17.04 -36.39
C LEU A 249 8.30 -17.44 -37.65
N ASN A 250 8.98 -17.86 -38.72
CA ASN A 250 8.35 -18.27 -39.98
C ASN A 250 7.98 -19.76 -40.02
N GLU A 251 8.26 -20.50 -38.97
CA GLU A 251 7.84 -21.90 -38.88
C GLU A 251 6.34 -21.98 -38.79
N VAL A 252 5.78 -22.96 -39.50
CA VAL A 252 4.33 -23.20 -39.58
C VAL A 252 3.97 -24.30 -38.59
N VAL A 253 3.01 -24.02 -37.74
CA VAL A 253 2.45 -24.98 -36.77
C VAL A 253 1.02 -25.35 -37.15
N ASP A 254 0.60 -26.55 -36.76
CA ASP A 254 -0.79 -27.00 -36.90
C ASP A 254 -1.67 -26.24 -35.89
N ALA A 255 -2.64 -25.49 -36.39
CA ALA A 255 -3.58 -24.74 -35.57
C ALA A 255 -5.03 -25.30 -35.71
N SER A 256 -5.19 -26.48 -36.28
CA SER A 256 -6.49 -27.07 -36.50
C SER A 256 -7.07 -27.79 -35.28
N ARG A 257 -6.22 -28.24 -34.35
CA ARG A 257 -6.62 -28.98 -33.16
C ARG A 257 -7.27 -28.05 -32.14
N GLN A 258 -8.32 -28.51 -31.49
CA GLN A 258 -9.03 -27.81 -30.44
C GLN A 258 -8.97 -28.56 -29.08
N GLU A 259 -8.22 -29.64 -29.03
CA GLU A 259 -7.99 -30.47 -27.84
C GLU A 259 -6.60 -31.09 -27.85
N LEU A 260 -6.03 -31.29 -26.68
CA LEU A 260 -4.76 -31.98 -26.46
C LEU A 260 -4.85 -32.85 -25.20
N GLU A 261 -4.21 -34.01 -25.24
CA GLU A 261 -3.98 -34.83 -24.05
C GLU A 261 -3.02 -34.14 -23.12
N GLN A 262 -3.42 -33.91 -21.86
CA GLN A 262 -2.58 -33.22 -20.88
C GLN A 262 -1.45 -34.11 -20.32
N ALA A 263 -1.51 -35.40 -20.52
CA ALA A 263 -0.51 -36.36 -20.00
C ALA A 263 0.93 -36.11 -20.49
N GLY A 264 1.10 -35.34 -21.58
CA GLY A 264 2.40 -34.92 -22.07
C GLY A 264 3.00 -33.71 -21.35
N PHE A 265 2.22 -32.97 -20.56
CA PHE A 265 2.69 -31.77 -19.88
C PHE A 265 3.06 -32.06 -18.43
N LEU A 266 4.25 -31.61 -18.03
CA LEU A 266 4.79 -31.74 -16.67
C LEU A 266 4.57 -30.46 -15.90
N ASP A 267 3.84 -30.53 -14.78
CA ASP A 267 3.84 -29.46 -13.80
C ASP A 267 5.10 -29.53 -12.94
N THR A 268 6.02 -28.63 -13.19
CA THR A 268 7.27 -28.51 -12.41
C THR A 268 7.22 -27.41 -11.35
N CYS A 269 6.11 -26.66 -11.26
CA CYS A 269 5.96 -25.50 -10.39
C CYS A 269 4.98 -25.72 -9.22
N GLY A 270 4.16 -26.77 -9.27
CA GLY A 270 3.17 -27.07 -8.24
C GLY A 270 3.70 -27.96 -7.10
N ASP A 271 3.01 -27.94 -5.96
CA ASP A 271 3.35 -28.68 -4.74
C ASP A 271 3.27 -30.22 -4.85
N GLY A 272 3.29 -30.77 -6.02
CA GLY A 272 3.19 -32.21 -6.23
C GLY A 272 3.87 -32.73 -7.49
N GLY A 273 4.31 -31.87 -8.35
CA GLY A 273 5.01 -32.17 -9.61
C GLY A 273 4.56 -33.47 -10.29
N GLY A 274 4.09 -33.42 -11.50
CA GLY A 274 3.70 -34.65 -12.20
C GLY A 274 3.01 -34.36 -13.52
N PRO A 275 2.72 -35.38 -14.31
CA PRO A 275 2.00 -35.15 -15.54
C PRO A 275 0.57 -34.70 -15.23
N TRP A 276 0.11 -33.73 -15.98
CA TRP A 276 -1.29 -33.36 -15.97
C TRP A 276 -2.14 -34.52 -16.49
N ALA A 277 -3.41 -34.57 -16.12
CA ALA A 277 -4.30 -35.63 -16.54
C ALA A 277 -5.57 -35.07 -17.17
N GLY A 278 -6.05 -35.74 -18.21
CA GLY A 278 -7.28 -35.42 -18.89
C GLY A 278 -7.07 -34.74 -20.25
N LEU A 279 -8.17 -34.27 -20.82
CA LEU A 279 -8.19 -33.58 -22.08
C LEU A 279 -8.27 -32.08 -21.86
N TRP A 280 -7.39 -31.33 -22.50
CA TRP A 280 -7.43 -29.88 -22.53
C TRP A 280 -8.13 -29.40 -23.79
N GLU A 281 -9.34 -28.91 -23.61
CA GLU A 281 -10.15 -28.31 -24.69
C GLU A 281 -9.87 -26.81 -24.76
N PHE A 282 -9.66 -26.29 -25.96
CA PHE A 282 -9.37 -24.89 -26.19
C PHE A 282 -9.88 -24.45 -27.57
N LYS A 283 -10.14 -23.15 -27.71
CA LYS A 283 -10.58 -22.54 -28.95
C LYS A 283 -10.06 -21.14 -29.14
N ASN A 284 -10.07 -20.65 -30.36
CA ASN A 284 -9.76 -19.28 -30.68
C ASN A 284 -10.89 -18.32 -30.29
N SER A 285 -10.57 -17.07 -30.14
CA SER A 285 -11.57 -16.02 -29.97
C SER A 285 -12.52 -15.97 -31.13
N ALA A 286 -13.82 -15.75 -30.89
CA ALA A 286 -14.87 -15.74 -31.87
C ALA A 286 -15.03 -17.10 -32.67
N ASP A 287 -14.64 -18.21 -32.04
CA ASP A 287 -14.71 -19.56 -32.62
C ASP A 287 -14.04 -19.68 -34.01
N LEU A 288 -12.96 -18.91 -34.22
CA LEU A 288 -12.26 -18.85 -35.50
C LEU A 288 -11.50 -20.16 -35.76
N GLU A 289 -11.82 -20.84 -36.85
CA GLU A 289 -11.11 -22.04 -37.28
C GLU A 289 -9.90 -21.66 -38.14
N ILE A 290 -8.71 -22.07 -37.73
CA ILE A 290 -7.45 -21.78 -38.39
C ILE A 290 -6.69 -23.09 -38.55
N PRO A 291 -6.47 -23.58 -39.80
CA PRO A 291 -5.84 -24.87 -40.00
C PRO A 291 -4.35 -24.89 -39.68
N SER A 292 -3.65 -23.82 -39.99
CA SER A 292 -2.23 -23.63 -39.70
C SER A 292 -1.87 -22.17 -39.64
N ALA A 293 -0.80 -21.82 -38.90
CA ALA A 293 -0.30 -20.47 -38.83
C ALA A 293 1.22 -20.47 -38.68
N THR A 294 1.89 -19.43 -39.15
CA THR A 294 3.28 -19.17 -38.75
C THR A 294 3.31 -18.76 -37.30
N VAL A 295 4.43 -18.98 -36.59
CA VAL A 295 4.63 -18.50 -35.22
C VAL A 295 4.50 -16.99 -35.14
N TYR A 296 4.93 -16.26 -36.17
CA TYR A 296 4.72 -14.82 -36.27
C TYR A 296 3.21 -14.47 -36.29
N GLU A 297 2.44 -15.14 -37.13
CA GLU A 297 0.98 -14.93 -37.22
C GLU A 297 0.27 -15.35 -35.92
N ALA A 298 0.65 -16.50 -35.36
CA ALA A 298 0.15 -16.98 -34.08
C ALA A 298 0.36 -15.95 -32.95
N THR A 299 1.50 -15.28 -32.97
CA THR A 299 1.85 -14.25 -31.98
C THR A 299 1.04 -12.96 -32.21
N THR A 300 1.07 -12.42 -33.41
CA THR A 300 0.42 -11.13 -33.72
C THR A 300 -1.11 -11.18 -33.60
N ARG A 301 -1.71 -12.33 -33.86
CA ARG A 301 -3.16 -12.57 -33.76
C ARG A 301 -3.59 -13.29 -32.49
N SER A 302 -2.62 -13.65 -31.65
CA SER A 302 -2.88 -14.40 -30.39
C SER A 302 -3.69 -15.68 -30.59
N ILE A 303 -3.36 -16.49 -31.61
CA ILE A 303 -4.11 -17.70 -32.00
C ILE A 303 -3.90 -18.79 -30.95
N ASN A 304 -4.95 -19.13 -30.18
CA ASN A 304 -4.84 -20.10 -29.07
C ASN A 304 -4.48 -21.49 -29.54
N THR A 305 -5.12 -21.97 -30.66
CA THR A 305 -4.88 -23.32 -31.20
C THR A 305 -3.44 -23.50 -31.69
N ALA A 306 -2.84 -22.48 -32.31
CA ALA A 306 -1.42 -22.51 -32.70
C ALA A 306 -0.52 -22.51 -31.48
N TRP A 307 -0.82 -21.75 -30.43
CA TRP A 307 -0.03 -21.71 -29.21
C TRP A 307 -0.11 -22.99 -28.39
N ALA A 308 -1.22 -23.73 -28.45
CA ALA A 308 -1.33 -25.05 -27.87
C ALA A 308 -0.39 -26.06 -28.57
N ALA A 309 -0.30 -26.02 -29.89
CA ALA A 309 0.64 -26.84 -30.67
C ALA A 309 2.11 -26.46 -30.42
N ILE A 310 2.40 -25.14 -30.26
CA ILE A 310 3.74 -24.66 -29.87
C ILE A 310 4.11 -25.18 -28.49
N ALA A 311 3.18 -25.11 -27.52
CA ALA A 311 3.43 -25.59 -26.17
C ALA A 311 3.74 -27.10 -26.13
N GLU A 312 2.95 -27.90 -26.86
CA GLU A 312 3.20 -29.34 -27.00
C GLU A 312 4.59 -29.63 -27.59
N GLN A 313 5.02 -28.88 -28.60
CA GLN A 313 6.35 -29.05 -29.21
C GLN A 313 7.48 -28.57 -28.28
N LEU A 314 7.22 -27.63 -27.40
CA LEU A 314 8.19 -27.16 -26.42
C LEU A 314 8.39 -28.14 -25.24
N ASP A 315 7.38 -28.94 -24.93
CA ASP A 315 7.43 -29.90 -23.83
C ASP A 315 8.07 -31.25 -24.24
N GLN A 316 8.21 -31.51 -25.53
CA GLN A 316 8.93 -32.64 -26.08
C GLN A 316 10.45 -32.39 -26.12
#